data_6168717bfcc2727276ff354d3305b907
#
_entry.id   6168717bfcc2727276ff354d3305b907
#
_cell.length_a   1.000
_cell.length_b   1.000
_cell.length_c   1.000
_cell.angle_alpha   90.00
_cell.angle_beta   90.00
_cell.angle_gamma   90.00
#
_symmetry.space_group_name_H-M   'P 1'
#
loop_
_entity.id
_entity.type
_entity.pdbx_description
1 polymer ?
#
loop_
_entity_poly.entity_id
_entity_poly.type
_entity_poly.pdbx_seq_one_letter_code
_entity_poly.pdbx_strand_id
1 'polypeptide(L)'
;HAMNSLLARRAEFTALFAMSDVIAFGAIRALVSAGFRVPEDVSVIGFDGITMSRYCVPVMTTIVQPSEQIALQSIELLVRQIEHGTPAQTVTLQPELQQGESVRAI
;
A
#
# COMPACT_ATOMS: atom_id res chain seq x y z
N HIS A 1 -15.44 3.72 -5.52
CA HIS A 1 -16.44 4.61 -4.89
C HIS A 1 -15.81 5.75 -4.08
N ALA A 2 -14.88 5.48 -3.15
CA ALA A 2 -14.29 6.52 -2.28
C ALA A 2 -13.61 7.65 -3.06
N MET A 3 -12.79 7.32 -4.07
CA MET A 3 -12.09 8.33 -4.89
C MET A 3 -13.09 9.20 -5.67
N ASN A 4 -14.12 8.60 -6.24
CA ASN A 4 -15.16 9.35 -6.96
C ASN A 4 -15.90 10.32 -6.02
N SER A 5 -16.15 9.92 -4.77
CA SER A 5 -16.76 10.78 -3.76
C SER A 5 -15.84 11.94 -3.37
N LEU A 6 -14.53 11.69 -3.27
CA LEU A 6 -13.54 12.73 -2.99
C LEU A 6 -13.47 13.75 -4.13
N LEU A 7 -13.43 13.28 -5.38
CA LEU A 7 -13.43 14.14 -6.57
C LEU A 7 -14.72 14.96 -6.70
N ALA A 8 -15.87 14.36 -6.39
CA ALA A 8 -17.16 15.06 -6.41
C ALA A 8 -17.24 16.20 -5.40
N ARG A 9 -16.52 16.12 -4.29
CA ARG A 9 -16.41 17.19 -3.28
C ARG A 9 -15.49 18.34 -3.68
N ARG A 10 -14.84 18.24 -4.85
CA ARG A 10 -13.83 19.20 -5.32
C ARG A 10 -12.73 19.46 -4.29
N ALA A 11 -12.35 18.43 -3.53
CA ALA A 11 -11.25 18.54 -2.59
C ALA A 11 -9.94 18.81 -3.34
N GLU A 12 -9.19 19.78 -2.88
CA GLU A 12 -7.86 20.09 -3.42
C GLU A 12 -6.82 19.24 -2.71
N PHE A 13 -6.10 18.42 -3.47
CA PHE A 13 -4.99 17.60 -2.96
C PHE A 13 -4.01 17.30 -4.09
N THR A 14 -2.76 17.12 -3.74
CA THR A 14 -1.67 16.79 -4.67
C THR A 14 -1.03 15.43 -4.36
N ALA A 15 -1.45 14.79 -3.29
CA ALA A 15 -0.97 13.47 -2.90
C ALA A 15 -2.08 12.65 -2.26
N LEU A 16 -2.02 11.35 -2.45
CA LEU A 16 -2.94 10.37 -1.90
C LEU A 16 -2.16 9.19 -1.31
N PHE A 17 -2.43 8.86 -0.06
CA PHE A 17 -2.01 7.62 0.56
C PHE A 17 -3.18 6.62 0.56
N ALA A 18 -2.99 5.48 -0.06
CA ALA A 18 -3.97 4.41 -0.08
C ALA A 18 -3.57 3.29 0.89
N MET A 19 -4.52 2.78 1.66
CA MET A 19 -4.27 1.76 2.70
C MET A 19 -3.87 0.39 2.14
N SER A 20 -3.99 0.17 0.83
CA SER A 20 -3.48 -1.02 0.14
C SER A 20 -3.17 -0.69 -1.32
N ASP A 21 -2.34 -1.52 -1.95
CA ASP A 21 -2.03 -1.39 -3.38
C ASP A 21 -3.28 -1.55 -4.25
N VAL A 22 -4.19 -2.43 -3.88
CA VAL A 22 -5.44 -2.64 -4.63
C VAL A 22 -6.31 -1.38 -4.60
N ILE A 23 -6.41 -0.73 -3.45
CA ILE A 23 -7.11 0.57 -3.32
C ILE A 23 -6.40 1.64 -4.12
N ALA A 24 -5.06 1.67 -4.11
CA ALA A 24 -4.25 2.60 -4.89
C ALA A 24 -4.53 2.45 -6.40
N PHE A 25 -4.59 1.22 -6.92
CA PHE A 25 -4.94 0.98 -8.34
C PHE A 25 -6.31 1.55 -8.69
N GLY A 26 -7.30 1.32 -7.84
CA GLY A 26 -8.64 1.86 -8.03
C GLY A 26 -8.66 3.40 -8.00
N ALA A 27 -7.86 4.01 -7.13
CA ALA A 27 -7.72 5.45 -7.02
C ALA A 27 -7.04 6.04 -8.27
N ILE A 28 -5.94 5.45 -8.73
CA ILE A 28 -5.25 5.88 -9.97
C ILE A 28 -6.19 5.81 -11.17
N ARG A 29 -6.93 4.71 -11.30
CA ARG A 29 -7.92 4.56 -12.37
C ARG A 29 -8.97 5.67 -12.34
N ALA A 30 -9.51 5.99 -11.16
CA ALA A 30 -10.50 7.05 -11.01
C ALA A 30 -9.92 8.43 -11.31
N LEU A 31 -8.69 8.72 -10.87
CA LEU A 31 -7.97 9.97 -11.16
C LEU A 31 -7.78 10.13 -12.66
N VAL A 32 -7.22 9.14 -13.33
CA VAL A 32 -6.97 9.16 -14.78
C VAL A 32 -8.28 9.31 -15.56
N SER A 33 -9.35 8.63 -15.15
CA SER A 33 -10.67 8.77 -15.76
C SER A 33 -11.27 10.18 -15.58
N ALA A 34 -10.88 10.88 -14.53
CA ALA A 34 -11.29 12.27 -14.27
C ALA A 34 -10.35 13.31 -14.91
N GLY A 35 -9.34 12.88 -15.68
CA GLY A 35 -8.42 13.75 -16.39
C GLY A 35 -7.16 14.15 -15.60
N PHE A 36 -6.93 13.59 -14.41
CA PHE A 36 -5.71 13.82 -13.64
C PHE A 36 -4.58 12.90 -14.11
N ARG A 37 -3.37 13.40 -14.07
CA ARG A 37 -2.16 12.63 -14.37
C ARG A 37 -1.51 12.19 -13.05
N VAL A 38 -1.02 10.95 -13.03
CA VAL A 38 -0.27 10.39 -11.90
C VAL A 38 1.13 10.05 -12.41
N PRO A 39 2.19 10.62 -11.85
CA PRO A 39 2.27 11.45 -10.62
C PRO A 39 2.16 12.96 -10.83
N GLU A 40 2.01 13.48 -12.05
CA GLU A 40 2.19 14.90 -12.38
C GLU A 40 1.20 15.82 -11.63
N ASP A 41 -0.05 15.45 -11.56
CA ASP A 41 -1.08 16.23 -10.88
C ASP A 41 -1.32 15.72 -9.45
N VAL A 42 -1.28 14.39 -9.26
CA VAL A 42 -1.49 13.75 -7.97
C VAL A 42 -0.50 12.61 -7.80
N SER A 43 0.31 12.66 -6.76
CA SER A 43 1.14 11.53 -6.34
C SER A 43 0.30 10.51 -5.59
N VAL A 44 0.53 9.21 -5.84
CA VAL A 44 -0.19 8.12 -5.15
C VAL A 44 0.82 7.13 -4.56
N ILE A 45 0.68 6.85 -3.28
CA ILE A 45 1.44 5.80 -2.60
C ILE A 45 0.49 4.72 -2.09
N GLY A 46 0.86 3.47 -2.31
CA GLY A 46 0.15 2.29 -1.82
C GLY A 46 0.73 1.71 -0.54
N PHE A 47 0.20 0.59 -0.14
CA PHE A 47 0.65 -0.21 0.98
C PHE A 47 0.43 -1.70 0.68
N ASP A 48 1.32 -2.55 1.01
CA ASP A 48 1.46 -4.01 0.95
C ASP A 48 2.65 -4.47 0.12
N GLY A 49 2.89 -3.87 -1.05
CA GLY A 49 3.95 -4.30 -1.97
C GLY A 49 3.60 -5.60 -2.70
N ILE A 50 2.33 -5.74 -3.13
CA ILE A 50 1.92 -6.91 -3.91
C ILE A 50 2.66 -6.95 -5.27
N THR A 51 2.82 -8.14 -5.82
CA THR A 51 3.57 -8.33 -7.08
C THR A 51 3.06 -7.43 -8.22
N MET A 52 1.75 -7.23 -8.31
CA MET A 52 1.12 -6.39 -9.32
C MET A 52 1.60 -4.93 -9.28
N SER A 53 2.04 -4.43 -8.12
CA SER A 53 2.53 -3.06 -7.96
C SER A 53 3.73 -2.73 -8.86
N ARG A 54 4.47 -3.75 -9.27
CA ARG A 54 5.65 -3.63 -10.17
C ARG A 54 5.28 -3.61 -11.65
N TYR A 55 4.07 -4.04 -11.98
CA TYR A 55 3.62 -4.20 -13.37
C TYR A 55 2.53 -3.23 -13.78
N CYS A 56 2.03 -2.41 -12.86
CA CYS A 56 1.08 -1.36 -13.17
C CYS A 56 1.76 -0.13 -13.82
N VAL A 57 0.95 0.73 -14.41
CA VAL A 57 1.42 1.98 -15.03
C VAL A 57 0.65 3.15 -14.40
N PRO A 58 1.37 4.08 -13.75
CA PRO A 58 2.80 4.06 -13.43
C PRO A 58 3.16 2.94 -12.43
N VAL A 59 4.43 2.51 -12.41
CA VAL A 59 4.91 1.57 -11.38
C VAL A 59 4.64 2.17 -10.00
N MET A 60 4.00 1.38 -9.14
CA MET A 60 3.54 1.87 -7.83
C MET A 60 4.69 2.08 -6.86
N THR A 61 4.75 3.26 -6.27
CA THR A 61 5.49 3.48 -5.03
C THR A 61 4.63 2.95 -3.88
N THR A 62 5.17 2.02 -3.09
CA THR A 62 4.42 1.34 -2.04
C THR A 62 5.31 0.93 -0.88
N ILE A 63 4.69 0.72 0.28
CA ILE A 63 5.34 0.13 1.44
C ILE A 63 5.21 -1.39 1.34
N VAL A 64 6.33 -2.08 1.18
CA VAL A 64 6.38 -3.55 1.07
C VAL A 64 6.37 -4.16 2.46
N GLN A 65 5.33 -4.93 2.77
CA GLN A 65 5.27 -5.69 4.00
C GLN A 65 6.16 -6.94 3.88
N PRO A 66 6.91 -7.31 4.95
CA PRO A 66 7.68 -8.55 4.97
C PRO A 66 6.78 -9.77 5.19
N SER A 67 5.90 -10.06 4.21
CA SER A 67 4.80 -11.03 4.32
C SER A 67 5.27 -12.43 4.67
N GLU A 68 6.39 -12.88 4.10
CA GLU A 68 6.96 -14.19 4.40
C GLU A 68 7.40 -14.28 5.85
N GLN A 69 8.11 -13.26 6.35
CA GLN A 69 8.54 -13.22 7.75
C GLN A 69 7.36 -13.12 8.71
N ILE A 70 6.32 -12.35 8.35
CA ILE A 70 5.09 -12.26 9.14
C ILE A 70 4.45 -13.64 9.26
N ALA A 71 4.31 -14.36 8.15
CA ALA A 71 3.72 -15.68 8.12
C ALA A 71 4.53 -16.70 8.96
N LEU A 72 5.84 -16.77 8.74
CA LEU A 72 6.72 -17.69 9.45
C LEU A 72 6.73 -17.41 10.95
N GLN A 73 6.91 -16.18 11.37
CA GLN A 73 6.97 -15.83 12.78
C GLN A 73 5.62 -15.97 13.48
N SER A 74 4.52 -15.68 12.80
CA SER A 74 3.17 -15.88 13.34
C SER A 74 2.91 -17.35 13.66
N ILE A 75 3.27 -18.26 12.74
CA ILE A 75 3.11 -19.70 12.96
C ILE A 75 4.04 -20.18 14.06
N GLU A 76 5.30 -19.76 14.06
CA GLU A 76 6.26 -20.15 15.09
C GLU A 76 5.80 -19.75 16.49
N LEU A 77 5.34 -18.52 16.67
CA LEU A 77 4.81 -18.03 17.94
C LEU A 77 3.57 -18.79 18.37
N LEU A 78 2.65 -19.08 17.44
CA LEU A 78 1.43 -19.83 17.73
C LEU A 78 1.76 -21.26 18.17
N VAL A 79 2.65 -21.95 17.46
CA VAL A 79 3.08 -23.32 17.79
C VAL A 79 3.73 -23.36 19.17
N ARG A 80 4.61 -22.41 19.49
CA ARG A 80 5.21 -22.30 20.83
C ARG A 80 4.17 -22.12 21.93
N GLN A 81 3.15 -21.30 21.71
CA GLN A 81 2.06 -21.12 22.67
C GLN A 81 1.27 -22.42 22.88
N ILE A 82 0.99 -23.16 21.81
CA ILE A 82 0.21 -24.39 21.88
C ILE A 82 1.03 -25.52 22.52
N GLU A 83 2.29 -25.72 22.11
CA GLU A 83 3.12 -26.86 22.53
C GLU A 83 3.81 -26.64 23.87
N HIS A 84 4.20 -25.41 24.19
CA HIS A 84 5.02 -25.09 25.37
C HIS A 84 4.34 -24.14 26.35
N GLY A 85 3.13 -23.68 26.06
CA GLY A 85 2.39 -22.75 26.92
C GLY A 85 3.12 -21.42 27.15
N THR A 86 3.97 -21.00 26.20
CA THR A 86 4.68 -19.71 26.30
C THR A 86 3.70 -18.55 26.27
N PRO A 87 3.95 -17.46 27.03
CA PRO A 87 3.08 -16.30 26.99
C PRO A 87 3.09 -15.64 25.60
N ALA A 88 2.02 -14.92 25.30
CA ALA A 88 1.92 -14.12 24.06
C ALA A 88 3.08 -13.12 23.97
N GLN A 89 3.70 -13.06 22.80
CA GLN A 89 4.83 -12.17 22.52
C GLN A 89 4.46 -11.23 21.35
N THR A 90 5.02 -10.02 21.38
CA THR A 90 4.93 -9.08 20.27
C THR A 90 6.26 -9.06 19.54
N VAL A 91 6.21 -9.28 18.22
CA VAL A 91 7.38 -9.15 17.34
C VAL A 91 7.10 -8.04 16.36
N THR A 92 8.05 -7.10 16.26
CA THR A 92 7.98 -5.99 15.31
C THR A 92 8.88 -6.29 14.12
N LEU A 93 8.30 -6.24 12.92
CA LEU A 93 9.01 -6.40 11.65
C LEU A 93 9.05 -5.08 10.89
N GLN A 94 10.15 -4.82 10.22
CA GLN A 94 10.36 -3.58 9.50
C GLN A 94 9.89 -3.73 8.04
N PRO A 95 8.93 -2.91 7.58
CA PRO A 95 8.59 -2.83 6.17
C PRO A 95 9.62 -2.03 5.39
N GLU A 96 9.60 -2.14 4.07
CA GLU A 96 10.51 -1.44 3.17
C GLU A 96 9.75 -0.57 2.18
N LEU A 97 10.34 0.57 1.80
CA LEU A 97 9.81 1.41 0.74
C LEU A 97 10.26 0.86 -0.62
N GLN A 98 9.29 0.49 -1.46
CA GLN A 98 9.52 0.25 -2.89
C GLN A 98 9.27 1.56 -3.64
N GLN A 99 10.32 2.17 -4.14
CA GLN A 99 10.19 3.37 -4.96
C GLN A 99 9.80 2.97 -6.39
N GLY A 100 8.70 3.54 -6.86
CA GLY A 100 8.21 3.41 -8.22
C GLY A 100 8.14 4.77 -8.92
N GLU A 101 7.12 4.94 -9.74
CA GLU A 101 6.91 6.11 -10.60
C GLU A 101 5.63 6.88 -10.24
N SER A 102 4.87 6.41 -9.25
CA SER A 102 3.57 6.99 -8.88
C SER A 102 3.65 8.20 -7.95
N VAL A 103 4.85 8.57 -7.53
CA VAL A 103 5.13 9.73 -6.66
C VAL A 103 6.19 10.60 -7.33
N ARG A 104 6.00 11.92 -7.28
CA ARG A 104 6.98 12.90 -7.75
C ARG A 104 7.43 13.83 -6.63
N ALA A 105 8.60 14.41 -6.78
CA ALA A 105 9.04 15.55 -5.98
C ALA A 105 8.18 16.78 -6.28
N ILE A 106 7.93 17.55 -5.27
CA ILE A 106 7.25 18.85 -5.38
C ILE A 106 8.27 20.00 -5.50
#